data_a3e8acb84911d0a073a41585b1a409c8
#
_entry.id   a3e8acb84911d0a073a41585b1a409c8
#
_cell.length_a   1.000
_cell.length_b   1.000
_cell.length_c   1.000
_cell.angle_alpha   90.00
_cell.angle_beta   90.00
_cell.angle_gamma   90.00
#
_symmetry.space_group_name_H-M   'P 1'
#
loop_
_entity.id
_entity.type
_entity.pdbx_description
1 polymer ?
#
loop_
_entity_poly.entity_id
_entity_poly.type
_entity_poly.pdbx_seq_one_letter_code
_entity_poly.pdbx_strand_id
1 'polypeptide(L)'
;MQQDGQAEEPMIRRAKAYIAGHHADPIGLDEIARSMHVSTFYFCKMFKKSTGLTFTDYLSRVRVEKAKDLLMNLRLRVSDIAYMAGFQSLTHFNRLFRRLTGECPTRFRDNNSNRANALETNFKDGRFASKGIVSLAA
;
A
#
# COMPACT_ATOMS: atom_id res chain seq x y z
N MET A 1 -13.05 -24.17 7.21
CA MET A 1 -13.02 -23.68 7.40
C MET A 1 -12.70 -23.14 7.65
N GLN A 2 -12.31 -23.16 7.73
CA GLN A 2 -12.03 -22.59 8.08
C GLN A 2 -11.26 -22.08 8.07
N GLN A 3 -10.95 -21.99 7.41
CA GLN A 3 -10.28 -21.32 7.50
C GLN A 3 -10.18 -20.58 8.13
N ASP A 4 -10.79 -20.51 7.70
CA ASP A 4 -11.12 -19.72 8.46
C ASP A 4 -10.53 -19.50 9.74
N GLY A 5 -10.85 -18.97 10.49
CA GLY A 5 -10.27 -18.71 11.72
C GLY A 5 -8.90 -19.25 11.94
N GLN A 6 -8.33 -19.68 10.90
CA GLN A 6 -7.02 -20.28 10.97
C GLN A 6 -5.93 -19.25 11.03
N ALA A 7 -4.93 -19.55 11.84
CA ALA A 7 -3.76 -18.70 11.90
C ALA A 7 -3.05 -18.70 10.55
N GLU A 8 -2.57 -17.55 10.18
CA GLU A 8 -1.79 -17.42 8.97
C GLU A 8 -0.50 -18.22 9.09
N GLU A 9 -0.08 -18.84 8.03
CA GLU A 9 1.15 -19.62 8.04
C GLU A 9 2.34 -18.74 8.42
N PRO A 10 3.22 -19.23 9.31
CA PRO A 10 4.37 -18.41 9.75
C PRO A 10 5.24 -17.89 8.61
N MET A 11 5.45 -18.68 7.57
CA MET A 11 6.24 -18.23 6.42
C MET A 11 5.60 -17.02 5.76
N ILE A 12 4.29 -17.07 5.58
CA ILE A 12 3.58 -15.97 4.92
C ILE A 12 3.61 -14.73 5.78
N ARG A 13 3.47 -14.89 7.09
CA ARG A 13 3.54 -13.76 8.01
C ARG A 13 4.91 -13.09 7.93
N ARG A 14 5.97 -13.89 7.90
CA ARG A 14 7.32 -13.36 7.78
C ARG A 14 7.53 -12.67 6.44
N ALA A 15 6.95 -13.24 5.38
CA ALA A 15 7.06 -12.64 4.05
C ALA A 15 6.37 -11.27 4.02
N LYS A 16 5.18 -11.16 4.61
CA LYS A 16 4.48 -9.89 4.67
C LYS A 16 5.27 -8.85 5.46
N ALA A 17 5.87 -9.27 6.57
CA ALA A 17 6.69 -8.37 7.38
C ALA A 17 7.91 -7.91 6.61
N TYR A 18 8.53 -8.81 5.86
CA TYR A 18 9.68 -8.48 5.03
C TYR A 18 9.29 -7.44 3.97
N ILE A 19 8.18 -7.67 3.31
CA ILE A 19 7.68 -6.73 2.29
C ILE A 19 7.41 -5.35 2.91
N ALA A 20 6.78 -5.33 4.06
CA ALA A 20 6.45 -4.07 4.73
C ALA A 20 7.72 -3.28 5.08
N GLY A 21 8.78 -3.97 5.47
CA GLY A 21 10.01 -3.31 5.86
C GLY A 21 10.93 -2.96 4.69
N HIS A 22 10.71 -3.56 3.52
CA HIS A 22 11.60 -3.38 2.38
C HIS A 22 10.88 -2.96 1.12
N HIS A 23 9.66 -2.44 1.23
CA HIS A 23 8.86 -2.12 0.06
C HIS A 23 9.51 -1.09 -0.86
N ALA A 24 10.33 -0.21 -0.31
CA ALA A 24 11.01 0.81 -1.10
C ALA A 24 12.22 0.27 -1.85
N ASP A 25 12.66 -0.93 -1.50
CA ASP A 25 13.82 -1.55 -2.12
C ASP A 25 13.37 -2.41 -3.29
N PRO A 26 14.28 -2.69 -4.25
CA PRO A 26 13.95 -3.63 -5.32
C PRO A 26 13.97 -5.07 -4.77
N ILE A 27 12.81 -5.55 -4.35
CA ILE A 27 12.69 -6.89 -3.79
C ILE A 27 12.48 -7.90 -4.91
N GLY A 28 13.40 -8.86 -5.04
CA GLY A 28 13.27 -9.93 -6.00
C GLY A 28 12.55 -11.12 -5.41
N LEU A 29 11.82 -11.83 -6.27
CA LEU A 29 11.08 -13.01 -5.85
C LEU A 29 12.02 -14.10 -5.33
N ASP A 30 13.14 -14.30 -6.02
CA ASP A 30 14.12 -15.30 -5.60
C ASP A 30 14.75 -14.94 -4.27
N GLU A 31 14.96 -13.66 -4.07
CA GLU A 31 15.56 -13.16 -2.85
C GLU A 31 14.69 -13.44 -1.63
N ILE A 32 13.40 -13.14 -1.75
CA ILE A 32 12.51 -13.35 -0.62
C ILE A 32 12.29 -14.84 -0.36
N ALA A 33 12.21 -15.65 -1.41
CA ALA A 33 12.09 -17.10 -1.23
C ALA A 33 13.31 -17.65 -0.52
N ARG A 34 14.49 -17.19 -0.89
CA ARG A 34 15.73 -17.63 -0.28
C ARG A 34 15.76 -17.25 1.21
N SER A 35 15.28 -16.05 1.52
CA SER A 35 15.28 -15.61 2.93
C SER A 35 14.28 -16.42 3.77
N MET A 36 13.31 -17.07 3.12
CA MET A 36 12.37 -17.95 3.81
C MET A 36 12.81 -19.41 3.76
N HIS A 37 13.95 -19.69 3.15
CA HIS A 37 14.53 -21.03 3.06
C HIS A 37 13.64 -21.99 2.26
N VAL A 38 12.99 -21.50 1.22
CA VAL A 38 12.15 -22.32 0.35
C VAL A 38 12.46 -22.00 -1.10
N SER A 39 12.00 -22.86 -2.00
CA SER A 39 12.16 -22.60 -3.43
C SER A 39 11.23 -21.48 -3.86
N THR A 40 11.60 -20.83 -4.95
CA THR A 40 10.79 -19.75 -5.53
C THR A 40 9.40 -20.29 -5.89
N PHE A 41 9.35 -21.47 -6.49
CA PHE A 41 8.07 -22.08 -6.90
C PHE A 41 7.16 -22.30 -5.69
N TYR A 42 7.72 -22.89 -4.64
CA TYR A 42 6.94 -23.18 -3.44
C TYR A 42 6.44 -21.88 -2.79
N PHE A 43 7.31 -20.88 -2.72
CA PHE A 43 6.92 -19.60 -2.16
C PHE A 43 5.78 -18.96 -2.94
N CYS A 44 5.90 -18.93 -4.27
CA CYS A 44 4.85 -18.35 -5.12
C CYS A 44 3.52 -19.05 -4.89
N LYS A 45 3.55 -20.37 -4.87
CA LYS A 45 2.34 -21.15 -4.72
C LYS A 45 1.67 -20.89 -3.37
N MET A 46 2.45 -20.93 -2.31
CA MET A 46 1.91 -20.75 -0.98
C MET A 46 1.46 -19.32 -0.73
N PHE A 47 2.21 -18.35 -1.26
CA PHE A 47 1.84 -16.95 -1.11
C PHE A 47 0.51 -16.67 -1.78
N LYS A 48 0.33 -17.13 -3.01
CA LYS A 48 -0.92 -16.94 -3.74
C LYS A 48 -2.07 -17.64 -3.02
N LYS A 49 -1.83 -18.83 -2.53
CA LYS A 49 -2.85 -19.60 -1.83
C LYS A 49 -3.30 -18.89 -0.55
N SER A 50 -2.34 -18.33 0.17
CA SER A 50 -2.62 -17.72 1.46
C SER A 50 -3.21 -16.31 1.33
N THR A 51 -2.71 -15.50 0.39
CA THR A 51 -3.12 -14.10 0.28
C THR A 51 -4.13 -13.85 -0.83
N GLY A 52 -4.26 -14.78 -1.77
CA GLY A 52 -5.10 -14.57 -2.94
C GLY A 52 -4.43 -13.75 -4.03
N LEU A 53 -3.23 -13.23 -3.79
CA LEU A 53 -2.51 -12.37 -4.71
C LEU A 53 -1.14 -12.95 -5.01
N THR A 54 -0.63 -12.67 -6.22
CA THR A 54 0.76 -12.99 -6.50
C THR A 54 1.63 -12.08 -5.65
N PHE A 55 2.88 -12.48 -5.48
CA PHE A 55 3.84 -11.66 -4.75
C PHE A 55 3.95 -10.26 -5.38
N THR A 56 4.04 -10.20 -6.71
CA THR A 56 4.17 -8.93 -7.41
C THR A 56 2.97 -8.02 -7.18
N ASP A 57 1.78 -8.59 -7.24
CA ASP A 57 0.56 -7.81 -6.99
C ASP A 57 0.51 -7.30 -5.56
N TYR A 58 0.86 -8.16 -4.63
CA TYR A 58 0.86 -7.78 -3.23
C TYR A 58 1.85 -6.64 -2.96
N LEU A 59 3.07 -6.77 -3.49
CA LEU A 59 4.09 -5.74 -3.33
C LEU A 59 3.63 -4.41 -3.94
N SER A 60 3.01 -4.48 -5.11
CA SER A 60 2.49 -3.28 -5.76
C SER A 60 1.46 -2.57 -4.90
N ARG A 61 0.57 -3.34 -4.27
CA ARG A 61 -0.45 -2.75 -3.41
C ARG A 61 0.15 -2.12 -2.17
N VAL A 62 1.15 -2.75 -1.59
CA VAL A 62 1.85 -2.19 -0.44
C VAL A 62 2.48 -0.85 -0.82
N ARG A 63 3.14 -0.81 -1.98
CA ARG A 63 3.78 0.41 -2.46
C ARG A 63 2.77 1.52 -2.72
N VAL A 64 1.62 1.18 -3.29
CA VAL A 64 0.58 2.18 -3.53
C VAL A 64 0.04 2.73 -2.21
N GLU A 65 -0.16 1.87 -1.21
CA GLU A 65 -0.62 2.34 0.10
C GLU A 65 0.38 3.30 0.73
N LYS A 66 1.67 3.00 0.60
CA LYS A 66 2.70 3.91 1.10
C LYS A 66 2.70 5.22 0.33
N ALA A 67 2.48 5.16 -0.97
CA ALA A 67 2.40 6.37 -1.78
C ALA A 67 1.22 7.23 -1.35
N LYS A 68 0.09 6.62 -1.01
CA LYS A 68 -1.07 7.36 -0.53
C LYS A 68 -0.74 8.17 0.72
N ASP A 69 -0.01 7.53 1.64
CA ASP A 69 0.42 8.23 2.86
C ASP A 69 1.34 9.39 2.53
N LEU A 70 2.31 9.17 1.64
CA LEU A 70 3.26 10.20 1.27
C LEU A 70 2.61 11.35 0.53
N LEU A 71 1.54 11.09 -0.20
CA LEU A 71 0.83 12.12 -0.94
C LEU A 71 0.18 13.16 -0.03
N MET A 72 -0.04 12.81 1.22
CA MET A 72 -0.59 13.76 2.18
C MET A 72 0.41 14.85 2.55
N ASN A 73 1.70 14.62 2.32
CA ASN A 73 2.73 15.63 2.53
C ASN A 73 2.83 16.48 1.26
N LEU A 74 2.24 17.67 1.29
CA LEU A 74 2.17 18.54 0.12
C LEU A 74 3.51 19.11 -0.33
N ARG A 75 4.54 18.96 0.49
CA ARG A 75 5.89 19.42 0.14
C ARG A 75 6.60 18.45 -0.79
N LEU A 76 6.14 17.20 -0.84
CA LEU A 76 6.75 16.19 -1.67
C LEU A 76 6.14 16.21 -3.07
N ARG A 77 6.98 16.11 -4.08
CA ARG A 77 6.52 16.02 -5.45
C ARG A 77 6.05 14.60 -5.74
N VAL A 78 5.04 14.48 -6.61
CA VAL A 78 4.50 13.17 -6.97
C VAL A 78 5.60 12.27 -7.53
N SER A 79 6.51 12.81 -8.35
CA SER A 79 7.59 12.00 -8.91
C SER A 79 8.51 11.47 -7.82
N ASP A 80 8.80 12.28 -6.82
CA ASP A 80 9.65 11.85 -5.72
C ASP A 80 8.95 10.77 -4.90
N ILE A 81 7.66 10.94 -4.69
CA ILE A 81 6.86 9.97 -3.94
C ILE A 81 6.89 8.61 -4.63
N ALA A 82 6.81 8.59 -5.95
CA ALA A 82 6.86 7.33 -6.69
C ALA A 82 8.13 6.54 -6.36
N TYR A 83 9.26 7.22 -6.37
CA TYR A 83 10.53 6.56 -6.07
C TYR A 83 10.66 6.22 -4.59
N MET A 84 10.19 7.08 -3.71
CA MET A 84 10.21 6.81 -2.28
C MET A 84 9.36 5.59 -1.91
N ALA A 85 8.29 5.38 -2.65
CA ALA A 85 7.41 4.22 -2.41
C ALA A 85 7.98 2.93 -2.99
N GLY A 86 9.03 3.02 -3.80
CA GLY A 86 9.69 1.84 -4.34
C GLY A 86 9.48 1.60 -5.82
N PHE A 87 8.78 2.50 -6.51
CA PHE A 87 8.58 2.36 -7.95
C PHE A 87 9.83 2.87 -8.68
N GLN A 88 10.17 2.18 -9.75
CA GLN A 88 11.34 2.56 -10.53
C GLN A 88 10.99 3.37 -11.78
N SER A 89 9.70 3.53 -12.04
CA SER A 89 9.21 4.25 -13.21
C SER A 89 7.99 5.04 -12.83
N LEU A 90 8.01 6.33 -13.15
CA LEU A 90 6.87 7.19 -12.88
C LEU A 90 5.64 6.77 -13.71
N THR A 91 5.88 6.36 -14.95
CA THR A 91 4.81 5.88 -15.81
C THR A 91 4.11 4.66 -15.23
N HIS A 92 4.91 3.71 -14.75
CA HIS A 92 4.37 2.51 -14.13
C HIS A 92 3.60 2.85 -12.86
N PHE A 93 4.15 3.75 -12.06
CA PHE A 93 3.50 4.21 -10.84
C PHE A 93 2.13 4.82 -11.14
N ASN A 94 2.10 5.75 -12.09
CA ASN A 94 0.84 6.43 -12.43
C ASN A 94 -0.22 5.45 -12.89
N ARG A 95 0.16 4.50 -13.74
CA ARG A 95 -0.79 3.52 -14.28
C ARG A 95 -1.33 2.62 -13.17
N LEU A 96 -0.43 2.13 -12.33
CA LEU A 96 -0.83 1.22 -11.26
C LEU A 96 -1.65 1.93 -10.19
N PHE A 97 -1.24 3.15 -9.83
CA PHE A 97 -1.98 3.93 -8.83
C PHE A 97 -3.40 4.17 -9.31
N ARG A 98 -3.56 4.57 -10.58
CA ARG A 98 -4.88 4.82 -11.13
C ARG A 98 -5.71 3.52 -11.17
N ARG A 99 -5.09 2.41 -11.52
CA ARG A 99 -5.80 1.14 -11.56
C ARG A 99 -6.30 0.72 -10.18
N LEU A 100 -5.50 0.93 -9.15
CA LEU A 100 -5.84 0.47 -7.80
C LEU A 100 -6.72 1.45 -7.03
N THR A 101 -6.62 2.74 -7.31
CA THR A 101 -7.37 3.76 -6.55
C THR A 101 -8.50 4.41 -7.35
N GLY A 102 -8.49 4.27 -8.66
CA GLY A 102 -9.49 4.88 -9.52
C GLY A 102 -9.13 6.27 -10.01
N GLU A 103 -8.07 6.88 -9.51
CA GLU A 103 -7.67 8.22 -9.94
C GLU A 103 -6.16 8.36 -9.93
N CYS A 104 -5.65 9.35 -10.65
CA CYS A 104 -4.21 9.57 -10.71
C CYS A 104 -3.72 10.15 -9.37
N PRO A 105 -2.41 10.05 -9.09
CA PRO A 105 -1.90 10.51 -7.81
C PRO A 105 -2.17 11.98 -7.51
N THR A 106 -2.05 12.83 -8.52
CA THR A 106 -2.29 14.26 -8.32
C THR A 106 -3.72 14.53 -7.92
N ARG A 107 -4.65 13.86 -8.59
CA ARG A 107 -6.06 14.00 -8.31
C ARG A 107 -6.41 13.46 -6.93
N PHE A 108 -5.81 12.33 -6.61
CA PHE A 108 -5.98 11.75 -5.28
C PHE A 108 -5.54 12.74 -4.20
N ARG A 109 -4.39 13.38 -4.40
CA ARG A 109 -3.88 14.37 -3.46
C ARG A 109 -4.84 15.55 -3.31
N ASP A 110 -5.30 16.07 -4.45
CA ASP A 110 -6.19 17.23 -4.43
C ASP A 110 -7.50 16.93 -3.71
N ASN A 111 -8.09 15.79 -4.02
CA ASN A 111 -9.36 15.41 -3.39
C ASN A 111 -9.22 15.22 -1.89
N ASN A 112 -8.13 14.65 -1.45
CA ASN A 112 -7.92 14.43 -0.03
C ASN A 112 -7.53 15.70 0.70
N SER A 113 -6.81 16.60 0.05
CA SER A 113 -6.50 17.90 0.64
C SER A 113 -7.76 18.73 0.84
N ASN A 114 -8.64 18.72 -0.15
CA ASN A 114 -9.91 19.42 -0.05
C ASN A 114 -10.77 18.87 1.06
N ARG A 115 -10.76 17.55 1.20
CA ARG A 115 -11.53 16.89 2.26
C ARG A 115 -10.98 17.27 3.64
N ALA A 116 -9.67 17.30 3.78
CA ALA A 116 -9.04 17.68 5.03
C ALA A 116 -9.37 19.14 5.39
N ASN A 117 -9.32 20.02 4.40
CA ASN A 117 -9.66 21.43 4.62
C ASN A 117 -11.11 21.59 5.04
N ALA A 118 -12.01 20.83 4.42
CA ALA A 118 -13.42 20.89 4.78
C ALA A 118 -13.65 20.43 6.22
N LEU A 119 -12.96 19.38 6.65
CA LEU A 119 -13.07 18.91 8.02
C LEU A 119 -12.53 19.93 9.01
N GLU A 120 -11.42 20.55 8.67
CA GLU A 120 -10.81 21.56 9.51
C GLU A 120 -11.73 22.75 9.67
N THR A 121 -12.35 23.19 8.58
CA THR A 121 -13.29 24.29 8.60
C THR A 121 -14.48 23.97 9.48
N ASN A 122 -15.04 22.78 9.33
CA ASN A 122 -16.16 22.35 10.14
C ASN A 122 -15.82 22.35 11.62
N PHE A 123 -14.63 21.92 11.93
CA PHE A 123 -14.17 21.89 13.30
C PHE A 123 -14.06 23.31 13.89
N LYS A 124 -13.52 24.25 13.12
CA LYS A 124 -13.39 25.64 13.55
C LYS A 124 -14.75 26.29 13.77
N ASP A 125 -15.72 25.89 12.96
CA ASP A 125 -17.08 26.43 13.08
C ASP A 125 -17.84 25.80 14.24
N GLY A 126 -17.25 24.86 14.96
CA GLY A 126 -17.91 24.21 16.07
C GLY A 126 -18.82 23.07 15.65
N ARG A 127 -18.91 22.83 14.38
CA ARG A 127 -19.68 21.70 13.90
C ARG A 127 -18.84 20.46 14.03
N PHE A 128 -19.37 19.49 14.68
CA PHE A 128 -18.61 18.32 15.03
C PHE A 128 -18.79 17.21 14.00
N ALA A 129 -17.68 16.85 13.36
CA ALA A 129 -17.68 15.83 12.35
C ALA A 129 -16.96 14.57 12.83
N SER A 130 -17.30 14.13 14.03
CA SER A 130 -16.62 12.99 14.63
C SER A 130 -16.74 11.73 13.80
N LYS A 131 -17.89 11.54 13.16
CA LYS A 131 -18.06 10.37 12.32
C LYS A 131 -17.11 10.38 11.13
N GLY A 132 -16.91 11.57 10.58
CA GLY A 132 -15.97 11.71 9.48
C GLY A 132 -14.55 11.40 9.91
N ILE A 133 -14.19 11.84 11.10
CA ILE A 133 -12.86 11.59 11.63
C ILE A 133 -12.63 10.10 11.84
N VAL A 134 -13.63 9.42 12.39
CA VAL A 134 -13.53 7.98 12.61
C VAL A 134 -13.35 7.26 11.29
N SER A 135 -14.11 7.67 10.27
CA SER A 135 -14.00 7.07 8.96
C SER A 135 -12.61 7.23 8.38
N LEU A 136 -12.01 8.38 8.57
CA LEU A 136 -10.66 8.63 8.06
C LEU A 136 -9.61 7.81 8.80
N ALA A 137 -9.83 7.54 10.06
CA ALA A 137 -8.89 6.75 10.85
C ALA A 137 -8.90 5.29 10.40
N ALA A 138 -10.00 4.84 9.91
CA ALA A 138 -10.09 3.48 9.39
C ALA A 138 -9.39 3.37 8.06
#